data_a121457def8e22ec7efbe8dc2f11377f
#
_entry.id   a121457def8e22ec7efbe8dc2f11377f
#
_cell.length_a   1.000
_cell.length_b   1.000
_cell.length_c   1.000
_cell.angle_alpha   90.00
_cell.angle_beta   90.00
_cell.angle_gamma   90.00
#
_symmetry.space_group_name_H-M   'P 1'
#
loop_
_entity.id
_entity.type
_entity.pdbx_description
1 polymer ?
#
loop_
_entity_poly.entity_id
_entity_poly.type
_entity_poly.pdbx_seq_one_letter_code
_entity_poly.pdbx_strand_id
1 'polypeptide(L)'
;MEQQCGRKICLKPSKAQVRTMYRMCAVSRRAYNWKLAEQNKAYEEAKANTPEGEKVKCTLGTPRDWHKEWCVYKKLPDNKWMTEVSKFCGQEALIDLGSAWKRFFKGLAKHPRFHRYNQDNSFRCSGGVFIGRDFVQLPTLGRIKLREKDYIKIPKDSEKIPLAMATVSVDAAGKWYVSFAYVADIVPVHESISSFEEQDIVGVDFGVKDLAITSDGIVYANPKAYRHAKARLRRFQRALSRKKKHSKNRERCKKLLGRIHRRITNIRINAAHQFTADITKHTKPKAIVIEDLKPKNMSKNHKLASAILDANFGRMRQFLEYKCAWLGILLFFAPQFYASSRYCSHCGQYYNKDLTLDDREWVCPVCGHHHDRDYNAARNLQFYGLWLLNLVVPTNDNAVRYTVSDNSVANACPHGDIQCVTYREGMVYTSPKDMRLQFFETQEQCMAMKQEITNTYLIGRNV
;
A
#
# COMPACT_ATOMS: atom_id res chain seq x y z
N MET A 1 7.80 -12.43 -16.77
CA MET A 1 8.73 -11.71 -15.87
C MET A 1 8.68 -12.31 -14.48
N GLU A 2 9.83 -12.65 -13.93
CA GLU A 2 9.92 -13.04 -12.52
C GLU A 2 9.67 -11.84 -11.60
N GLN A 3 8.68 -11.96 -10.72
CA GLN A 3 8.29 -10.89 -9.81
C GLN A 3 8.21 -11.40 -8.38
N GLN A 4 8.77 -10.65 -7.44
CA GLN A 4 8.63 -10.96 -6.02
C GLN A 4 7.21 -10.66 -5.52
N CYS A 5 6.53 -11.68 -5.02
CA CYS A 5 5.17 -11.61 -4.51
C CYS A 5 5.12 -11.92 -3.02
N GLY A 6 4.52 -11.03 -2.23
CA GLY A 6 4.21 -11.28 -0.83
C GLY A 6 2.90 -12.05 -0.66
N ARG A 7 2.89 -13.09 0.17
CA ARG A 7 1.68 -13.83 0.52
C ARG A 7 1.50 -13.93 2.02
N LYS A 8 0.25 -13.86 2.46
CA LYS A 8 -0.15 -14.04 3.86
C LYS A 8 -1.29 -15.04 3.92
N ILE A 9 -1.04 -16.22 4.50
CA ILE A 9 -1.96 -17.35 4.54
C ILE A 9 -2.35 -17.67 5.98
N CYS A 10 -3.61 -18.05 6.21
CA CYS A 10 -4.11 -18.41 7.51
C CYS A 10 -3.70 -19.85 7.87
N LEU A 11 -3.17 -20.03 9.09
CA LEU A 11 -2.74 -21.33 9.62
C LEU A 11 -3.85 -22.02 10.40
N LYS A 12 -3.79 -23.37 10.44
CA LYS A 12 -4.58 -24.24 11.33
C LYS A 12 -3.65 -25.04 12.26
N PRO A 13 -2.96 -24.38 13.23
CA PRO A 13 -2.06 -25.07 14.13
C PRO A 13 -2.82 -25.92 15.17
N SER A 14 -2.19 -27.02 15.62
CA SER A 14 -2.64 -27.78 16.78
C SER A 14 -2.48 -26.98 18.08
N LYS A 15 -3.10 -27.45 19.17
CA LYS A 15 -2.94 -26.81 20.48
C LYS A 15 -1.49 -26.80 20.97
N ALA A 16 -0.73 -27.88 20.70
CA ALA A 16 0.70 -27.95 21.02
C ALA A 16 1.51 -26.94 20.22
N GLN A 17 1.31 -26.88 18.91
CA GLN A 17 1.97 -25.91 18.03
C GLN A 17 1.67 -24.47 18.47
N VAL A 18 0.42 -24.15 18.84
CA VAL A 18 0.06 -22.81 19.35
C VAL A 18 0.86 -22.45 20.60
N ARG A 19 1.06 -23.39 21.55
CA ARG A 19 1.89 -23.13 22.75
C ARG A 19 3.32 -22.78 22.36
N THR A 20 3.92 -23.58 21.47
CA THR A 20 5.29 -23.37 20.97
C THR A 20 5.40 -22.04 20.21
N MET A 21 4.43 -21.70 19.37
CA MET A 21 4.40 -20.44 18.64
C MET A 21 4.36 -19.21 19.58
N TYR A 22 3.59 -19.27 20.69
CA TYR A 22 3.62 -18.21 21.69
C TYR A 22 4.97 -18.11 22.41
N ARG A 23 5.65 -19.25 22.68
CA ARG A 23 7.02 -19.27 23.21
C ARG A 23 8.00 -18.62 22.23
N MET A 24 7.89 -18.93 20.94
CA MET A 24 8.69 -18.29 19.88
C MET A 24 8.47 -16.78 19.81
N CYS A 25 7.23 -16.31 19.89
CA CYS A 25 6.94 -14.88 20.00
C CYS A 25 7.54 -14.25 21.26
N ALA A 26 7.53 -14.98 22.38
CA ALA A 26 8.13 -14.50 23.63
C ALA A 26 9.66 -14.35 23.51
N VAL A 27 10.34 -15.33 22.88
CA VAL A 27 11.78 -15.28 22.63
C VAL A 27 12.13 -14.12 21.69
N SER A 28 11.40 -13.96 20.58
CA SER A 28 11.59 -12.85 19.64
C SER A 28 11.47 -11.50 20.34
N ARG A 29 10.40 -11.30 21.12
CA ARG A 29 10.19 -10.07 21.90
C ARG A 29 11.27 -9.86 22.97
N ARG A 30 11.70 -10.94 23.66
CA ARG A 30 12.75 -10.84 24.68
C ARG A 30 14.07 -10.41 24.08
N ALA A 31 14.48 -11.00 22.96
CA ALA A 31 15.74 -10.65 22.27
C ALA A 31 15.74 -9.18 21.81
N TYR A 32 14.66 -8.76 21.16
CA TYR A 32 14.51 -7.38 20.72
C TYR A 32 14.57 -6.39 21.89
N ASN A 33 13.76 -6.62 22.94
CA ASN A 33 13.66 -5.70 24.08
C ASN A 33 14.92 -5.69 24.94
N TRP A 34 15.56 -6.83 25.13
CA TRP A 34 16.80 -6.94 25.87
C TRP A 34 17.89 -6.07 25.23
N LYS A 35 18.12 -6.21 23.93
CA LYS A 35 19.14 -5.42 23.24
C LYS A 35 18.75 -3.96 23.09
N LEU A 36 17.47 -3.66 22.86
CA LEU A 36 16.98 -2.28 22.81
C LEU A 36 17.20 -1.54 24.14
N ALA A 37 17.03 -2.20 25.28
CA ALA A 37 17.29 -1.58 26.59
C ALA A 37 18.74 -1.15 26.76
N GLU A 38 19.66 -2.00 26.32
CA GLU A 38 21.10 -1.70 26.35
C GLU A 38 21.46 -0.55 25.39
N GLN A 39 20.92 -0.59 24.18
CA GLN A 39 21.20 0.43 23.17
C GLN A 39 20.57 1.78 23.48
N ASN A 40 19.45 1.79 24.17
CA ASN A 40 18.88 3.04 24.67
C ASN A 40 19.82 3.73 25.63
N LYS A 41 20.50 3.00 26.51
CA LYS A 41 21.48 3.59 27.43
C LYS A 41 22.63 4.22 26.65
N ALA A 42 23.25 3.48 25.74
CA ALA A 42 24.32 3.99 24.90
C ALA A 42 23.88 5.21 24.05
N TYR A 43 22.66 5.21 23.54
CA TYR A 43 22.11 6.34 22.80
C TYR A 43 21.90 7.58 23.67
N GLU A 44 21.35 7.42 24.88
CA GLU A 44 21.12 8.55 25.81
C GLU A 44 22.47 9.13 26.32
N GLU A 45 23.48 8.29 26.58
CA GLU A 45 24.84 8.72 26.92
C GLU A 45 25.46 9.51 25.75
N ALA A 46 25.37 9.01 24.52
CA ALA A 46 25.86 9.72 23.34
C ALA A 46 25.14 11.04 23.13
N LYS A 47 23.83 11.07 23.37
CA LYS A 47 23.00 12.28 23.26
C LYS A 47 23.37 13.32 24.31
N ALA A 48 23.65 12.93 25.55
CA ALA A 48 24.08 13.83 26.61
C ALA A 48 25.44 14.49 26.31
N ASN A 49 26.32 13.79 25.59
CA ASN A 49 27.65 14.27 25.19
C ASN A 49 27.65 15.01 23.82
N THR A 50 26.49 15.16 23.17
CA THR A 50 26.40 15.84 21.86
C THR A 50 25.94 17.28 22.08
N PRO A 51 26.65 18.30 21.53
CA PRO A 51 26.26 19.70 21.60
C PRO A 51 24.86 19.94 21.03
N GLU A 52 24.17 20.95 21.55
CA GLU A 52 22.83 21.31 21.10
C GLU A 52 22.84 21.71 19.62
N GLY A 53 21.97 21.13 18.82
CA GLY A 53 21.88 21.35 17.36
C GLY A 53 22.68 20.37 16.51
N GLU A 54 23.53 19.54 17.09
CA GLU A 54 24.26 18.52 16.34
C GLU A 54 23.52 17.17 16.28
N LYS A 55 23.82 16.38 15.22
CA LYS A 55 23.27 15.02 15.10
C LYS A 55 24.02 14.07 16.02
N VAL A 56 23.27 13.36 16.86
CA VAL A 56 23.82 12.33 17.75
C VAL A 56 24.52 11.25 16.93
N LYS A 57 25.84 11.09 17.13
CA LYS A 57 26.63 10.01 16.57
C LYS A 57 26.79 8.92 17.64
N CYS A 58 26.18 7.75 17.41
CA CYS A 58 26.25 6.63 18.35
C CYS A 58 26.58 5.35 17.61
N THR A 59 27.61 4.63 18.08
CA THR A 59 27.99 3.32 17.56
C THR A 59 27.33 2.22 18.37
N LEU A 60 26.25 1.65 17.81
CA LEU A 60 25.43 0.65 18.49
C LEU A 60 25.88 -0.80 18.23
N GLY A 61 26.98 -1.01 17.52
CA GLY A 61 27.42 -2.34 17.08
C GLY A 61 26.56 -2.93 15.96
N THR A 62 26.78 -4.19 15.61
CA THR A 62 26.06 -4.86 14.51
C THR A 62 25.13 -5.96 15.01
N PRO A 63 24.06 -6.28 14.26
CA PRO A 63 23.18 -7.41 14.61
C PRO A 63 23.91 -8.75 14.74
N ARG A 64 25.09 -8.92 14.08
CA ARG A 64 25.92 -10.11 14.17
C ARG A 64 26.59 -10.21 15.55
N ASP A 65 27.09 -9.10 16.07
CA ASP A 65 27.72 -9.06 17.38
C ASP A 65 26.68 -9.25 18.48
N TRP A 66 25.54 -8.59 18.37
CA TRP A 66 24.41 -8.79 19.28
C TRP A 66 23.91 -10.23 19.32
N HIS A 67 24.00 -10.93 18.19
CA HIS A 67 23.65 -12.34 18.14
C HIS A 67 24.63 -13.22 18.91
N LYS A 68 25.93 -12.89 18.90
CA LYS A 68 26.93 -13.59 19.73
C LYS A 68 26.61 -13.44 21.22
N GLU A 69 26.36 -12.20 21.66
CA GLU A 69 25.97 -11.88 23.04
C GLU A 69 24.65 -12.57 23.43
N TRP A 70 23.67 -12.58 22.53
CA TRP A 70 22.40 -13.29 22.70
C TRP A 70 22.62 -14.79 22.90
N CYS A 71 23.58 -15.39 22.21
CA CYS A 71 23.89 -16.81 22.37
C CYS A 71 24.42 -17.15 23.76
N VAL A 72 25.11 -16.22 24.41
CA VAL A 72 25.54 -16.35 25.82
C VAL A 72 24.34 -16.10 26.75
N TYR A 73 23.61 -14.99 26.57
CA TYR A 73 22.48 -14.59 27.38
C TYR A 73 21.40 -15.67 27.53
N LYS A 74 21.03 -16.33 26.45
CA LYS A 74 20.01 -17.39 26.46
C LYS A 74 20.42 -18.69 27.17
N LYS A 75 21.72 -18.88 27.45
CA LYS A 75 22.25 -20.07 28.16
C LYS A 75 22.23 -19.88 29.68
N LEU A 76 22.05 -18.66 30.17
CA LEU A 76 21.93 -18.41 31.60
C LEU A 76 20.78 -19.25 32.20
N PRO A 77 20.88 -19.70 33.47
CA PRO A 77 19.91 -20.58 34.11
C PRO A 77 18.46 -20.12 33.94
N ASP A 78 18.17 -18.85 34.21
CA ASP A 78 16.83 -18.25 34.11
C ASP A 78 16.31 -18.14 32.67
N ASN A 79 17.18 -18.23 31.69
CA ASN A 79 16.88 -18.04 30.26
C ASN A 79 16.89 -19.35 29.45
N LYS A 80 17.24 -20.47 30.07
CA LYS A 80 17.40 -21.79 29.40
C LYS A 80 16.18 -22.21 28.60
N TRP A 81 14.96 -21.82 29.00
CA TRP A 81 13.73 -22.08 28.28
C TRP A 81 13.72 -21.49 26.85
N MET A 82 14.54 -20.49 26.57
CA MET A 82 14.65 -19.88 25.23
C MET A 82 15.39 -20.76 24.23
N THR A 83 16.15 -21.75 24.71
CA THR A 83 16.88 -22.70 23.86
C THR A 83 15.98 -23.81 23.30
N GLU A 84 14.78 -23.98 23.85
CA GLU A 84 13.80 -25.02 23.45
C GLU A 84 13.05 -24.65 22.15
N VAL A 85 13.24 -23.46 21.62
CA VAL A 85 12.60 -22.98 20.39
C VAL A 85 13.66 -22.67 19.31
N SER A 86 13.19 -22.42 18.10
CA SER A 86 14.06 -22.12 16.97
C SER A 86 15.02 -20.98 17.25
N LYS A 87 16.31 -21.19 16.92
CA LYS A 87 17.37 -20.18 17.02
C LYS A 87 17.06 -18.89 16.24
N PHE A 88 16.33 -19.03 15.15
CA PHE A 88 15.98 -17.91 14.27
C PHE A 88 15.12 -16.83 14.95
N CYS A 89 14.28 -17.20 15.94
CA CYS A 89 13.39 -16.23 16.58
C CYS A 89 14.15 -15.07 17.26
N GLY A 90 15.25 -15.37 17.95
CA GLY A 90 16.10 -14.34 18.57
C GLY A 90 16.98 -13.62 17.54
N GLN A 91 17.60 -14.37 16.64
CA GLN A 91 18.45 -13.84 15.59
C GLN A 91 17.74 -12.81 14.72
N GLU A 92 16.57 -13.15 14.20
CA GLU A 92 15.79 -12.27 13.33
C GLU A 92 15.26 -11.04 14.07
N ALA A 93 14.93 -11.17 15.34
CA ALA A 93 14.52 -10.04 16.16
C ALA A 93 15.63 -9.00 16.34
N LEU A 94 16.88 -9.43 16.45
CA LEU A 94 18.04 -8.54 16.51
C LEU A 94 18.33 -7.86 15.16
N ILE A 95 18.14 -8.57 14.04
CA ILE A 95 18.22 -7.98 12.69
C ILE A 95 17.12 -6.92 12.50
N ASP A 96 15.90 -7.21 12.95
CA ASP A 96 14.78 -6.24 12.91
C ASP A 96 15.11 -4.98 13.73
N LEU A 97 15.71 -5.13 14.92
CA LEU A 97 16.18 -4.02 15.75
C LEU A 97 17.23 -3.17 15.03
N GLY A 98 18.24 -3.82 14.40
CA GLY A 98 19.25 -3.13 13.62
C GLY A 98 18.67 -2.33 12.47
N SER A 99 17.67 -2.90 11.78
CA SER A 99 16.94 -2.21 10.72
C SER A 99 16.12 -1.03 11.25
N ALA A 100 15.52 -1.16 12.44
CA ALA A 100 14.78 -0.08 13.09
C ALA A 100 15.69 1.10 13.45
N TRP A 101 16.86 0.85 14.01
CA TRP A 101 17.86 1.87 14.31
C TRP A 101 18.40 2.56 13.04
N LYS A 102 18.76 1.79 12.00
CA LYS A 102 19.17 2.34 10.71
C LYS A 102 18.15 3.31 10.13
N ARG A 103 16.86 2.95 10.18
CA ARG A 103 15.78 3.82 9.70
C ARG A 103 15.58 5.06 10.58
N PHE A 104 15.78 4.95 11.88
CA PHE A 104 15.72 6.07 12.81
C PHE A 104 16.81 7.09 12.51
N PHE A 105 18.08 6.67 12.43
CA PHE A 105 19.20 7.57 12.11
C PHE A 105 19.10 8.20 10.71
N LYS A 106 18.44 7.54 9.76
CA LYS A 106 18.15 8.11 8.44
C LYS A 106 16.92 9.06 8.43
N GLY A 107 16.29 9.32 9.58
CA GLY A 107 15.07 10.13 9.65
C GLY A 107 13.81 9.49 9.03
N LEU A 108 13.88 8.23 8.61
CA LEU A 108 12.79 7.49 7.95
C LEU A 108 11.79 6.88 8.93
N ALA A 109 12.13 6.81 10.22
CA ALA A 109 11.27 6.26 11.26
C ALA A 109 11.50 6.97 12.59
N LYS A 110 10.53 6.84 13.52
CA LYS A 110 10.70 7.28 14.91
C LYS A 110 11.63 6.32 15.65
N HIS A 111 12.10 6.77 16.83
CA HIS A 111 12.90 5.98 17.75
C HIS A 111 12.30 4.58 17.98
N PRO A 112 13.10 3.50 17.99
CA PRO A 112 12.63 2.13 18.26
C PRO A 112 11.92 2.04 19.61
N ARG A 113 10.85 1.25 19.69
CA ARG A 113 10.03 1.09 20.89
C ARG A 113 10.03 -0.34 21.37
N PHE A 114 9.92 -0.54 22.69
CA PHE A 114 9.77 -1.86 23.28
C PHE A 114 8.53 -2.59 22.73
N HIS A 115 8.69 -3.83 22.35
CA HIS A 115 7.61 -4.73 21.99
C HIS A 115 6.81 -5.13 23.24
N ARG A 116 5.49 -5.00 23.16
CA ARG A 116 4.59 -5.28 24.28
C ARG A 116 3.98 -6.67 24.18
N TYR A 117 3.77 -7.30 25.33
CA TYR A 117 3.02 -8.53 25.41
C TYR A 117 1.61 -8.38 24.85
N ASN A 118 1.13 -9.32 24.05
CA ASN A 118 -0.17 -9.33 23.36
C ASN A 118 -0.41 -8.21 22.31
N GLN A 119 0.60 -7.43 21.94
CA GLN A 119 0.51 -6.48 20.84
C GLN A 119 1.38 -6.94 19.66
N ASP A 120 2.63 -7.29 19.94
CA ASP A 120 3.63 -7.63 18.94
C ASP A 120 3.94 -9.14 19.01
N ASN A 121 2.90 -9.95 18.77
CA ASN A 121 3.05 -11.41 18.77
C ASN A 121 3.37 -11.91 17.37
N SER A 122 4.63 -11.87 17.03
CA SER A 122 5.19 -12.42 15.78
C SER A 122 6.59 -12.96 16.02
N PHE A 123 7.02 -13.84 15.15
CA PHE A 123 8.40 -14.31 15.05
C PHE A 123 8.73 -14.59 13.58
N ARG A 124 10.01 -14.55 13.26
CA ARG A 124 10.53 -14.81 11.92
C ARG A 124 11.46 -16.01 11.93
N CYS A 125 11.46 -16.75 10.84
CA CYS A 125 12.40 -17.84 10.56
C CYS A 125 13.02 -17.60 9.18
N SER A 126 14.35 -17.60 9.11
CA SER A 126 15.13 -17.39 7.90
C SER A 126 15.86 -18.67 7.41
N GLY A 127 15.41 -19.83 7.86
CA GLY A 127 15.98 -21.11 7.40
C GLY A 127 15.11 -22.29 7.80
N GLY A 128 15.19 -23.37 7.05
CA GLY A 128 14.38 -24.57 7.26
C GLY A 128 12.88 -24.36 7.07
N VAL A 129 12.51 -23.37 6.24
CA VAL A 129 11.12 -23.02 5.94
C VAL A 129 10.77 -23.61 4.58
N PHE A 130 9.68 -24.38 4.52
CA PHE A 130 9.16 -24.95 3.29
C PHE A 130 7.65 -24.72 3.20
N ILE A 131 7.13 -24.57 2.00
CA ILE A 131 5.69 -24.46 1.74
C ILE A 131 5.26 -25.61 0.83
N GLY A 132 4.20 -26.31 1.22
CA GLY A 132 3.50 -27.32 0.46
C GLY A 132 2.12 -26.83 0.02
N ARG A 133 1.36 -27.70 -0.68
CA ARG A 133 0.02 -27.34 -1.19
C ARG A 133 -0.98 -27.00 -0.09
N ASP A 134 -0.91 -27.68 1.06
CA ASP A 134 -1.83 -27.52 2.18
C ASP A 134 -1.14 -27.33 3.55
N PHE A 135 0.19 -27.20 3.58
CA PHE A 135 0.97 -27.03 4.80
C PHE A 135 2.13 -26.06 4.60
N VAL A 136 2.60 -25.50 5.71
CA VAL A 136 3.93 -24.88 5.86
C VAL A 136 4.73 -25.67 6.87
N GLN A 137 6.00 -25.94 6.57
CA GLN A 137 6.94 -26.55 7.49
C GLN A 137 7.86 -25.48 8.06
N LEU A 138 7.93 -25.43 9.40
CA LEU A 138 8.73 -24.46 10.13
C LEU A 138 9.68 -25.17 11.09
N PRO A 139 10.86 -24.62 11.35
CA PRO A 139 11.80 -25.16 12.33
C PRO A 139 11.14 -25.34 13.71
N THR A 140 11.40 -26.45 14.40
CA THR A 140 10.87 -26.79 15.73
C THR A 140 9.35 -27.05 15.78
N LEU A 141 8.57 -26.57 14.81
CA LEU A 141 7.12 -26.72 14.75
C LEU A 141 6.66 -27.84 13.81
N GLY A 142 7.55 -28.28 12.89
CA GLY A 142 7.19 -29.24 11.86
C GLY A 142 6.14 -28.69 10.88
N ARG A 143 5.32 -29.59 10.35
CA ARG A 143 4.25 -29.25 9.41
C ARG A 143 3.05 -28.63 10.11
N ILE A 144 2.58 -27.49 9.64
CA ILE A 144 1.38 -26.79 10.11
C ILE A 144 0.42 -26.68 8.93
N LYS A 145 -0.81 -27.17 9.08
CA LYS A 145 -1.84 -27.12 8.02
C LYS A 145 -2.22 -25.68 7.70
N LEU A 146 -2.36 -25.40 6.42
CA LEU A 146 -2.92 -24.15 5.91
C LEU A 146 -4.46 -24.21 5.90
N ARG A 147 -5.10 -23.07 5.95
CA ARG A 147 -6.55 -22.98 5.78
C ARG A 147 -6.93 -22.99 4.30
N GLU A 148 -6.19 -22.26 3.50
CA GLU A 148 -6.29 -22.19 2.05
C GLU A 148 -5.34 -23.25 1.46
N LYS A 149 -5.85 -24.07 0.53
CA LYS A 149 -5.05 -25.04 -0.23
C LYS A 149 -4.69 -24.47 -1.59
N ASP A 150 -3.65 -25.02 -2.18
CA ASP A 150 -3.20 -24.70 -3.55
C ASP A 150 -3.02 -23.19 -3.82
N TYR A 151 -2.67 -22.44 -2.78
CA TYR A 151 -2.50 -20.99 -2.85
C TYR A 151 -1.24 -20.57 -3.59
N ILE A 152 -0.30 -21.48 -3.75
CA ILE A 152 0.94 -21.34 -4.51
C ILE A 152 1.02 -22.52 -5.44
N LYS A 153 1.38 -22.26 -6.68
CA LYS A 153 1.70 -23.31 -7.66
C LYS A 153 2.98 -24.01 -7.23
N ILE A 154 2.86 -25.27 -6.82
CA ILE A 154 3.99 -26.13 -6.50
C ILE A 154 4.18 -27.06 -7.68
N PRO A 155 5.41 -27.27 -8.18
CA PRO A 155 5.70 -28.21 -9.26
C PRO A 155 5.10 -29.60 -8.95
N LYS A 156 4.65 -30.31 -10.00
CA LYS A 156 3.99 -31.63 -9.83
C LYS A 156 4.93 -32.64 -9.17
N ASP A 157 6.20 -32.53 -9.47
CA ASP A 157 7.27 -33.44 -8.99
C ASP A 157 7.80 -33.10 -7.60
N SER A 158 7.27 -32.05 -6.97
CA SER A 158 7.70 -31.60 -5.64
C SER A 158 6.54 -31.58 -4.65
N GLU A 159 6.77 -32.10 -3.46
CA GLU A 159 5.79 -32.01 -2.35
C GLU A 159 5.79 -30.60 -1.73
N LYS A 160 6.95 -29.94 -1.71
CA LYS A 160 7.18 -28.63 -1.09
C LYS A 160 8.31 -27.88 -1.76
N ILE A 161 8.27 -26.55 -1.67
CA ILE A 161 9.34 -25.67 -2.13
C ILE A 161 9.99 -24.94 -0.95
N PRO A 162 11.30 -24.65 -0.99
CA PRO A 162 11.97 -23.88 0.03
C PRO A 162 11.54 -22.42 -0.04
N LEU A 163 11.50 -21.78 1.13
CA LEU A 163 11.30 -20.34 1.27
C LEU A 163 12.51 -19.74 2.00
N ALA A 164 13.01 -18.62 1.52
CA ALA A 164 14.12 -17.91 2.15
C ALA A 164 13.76 -17.49 3.59
N MET A 165 12.52 -17.05 3.80
CA MET A 165 12.07 -16.49 5.07
C MET A 165 10.55 -16.60 5.22
N ALA A 166 10.09 -16.78 6.47
CA ALA A 166 8.69 -16.66 6.82
C ALA A 166 8.50 -15.93 8.14
N THR A 167 7.51 -15.04 8.17
CA THR A 167 7.05 -14.36 9.39
C THR A 167 5.72 -14.97 9.83
N VAL A 168 5.67 -15.47 11.06
CA VAL A 168 4.46 -15.99 11.69
C VAL A 168 3.91 -14.96 12.65
N SER A 169 2.62 -14.69 12.58
CA SER A 169 1.95 -13.68 13.41
C SER A 169 0.56 -14.14 13.84
N VAL A 170 0.09 -13.63 14.97
CA VAL A 170 -1.28 -13.86 15.45
C VAL A 170 -2.05 -12.53 15.51
N ASP A 171 -3.28 -12.55 15.01
CA ASP A 171 -4.17 -11.39 15.10
C ASP A 171 -4.86 -11.26 16.46
N ALA A 172 -5.51 -10.11 16.70
CA ALA A 172 -6.26 -9.85 17.92
C ALA A 172 -7.45 -10.81 18.16
N ALA A 173 -7.88 -11.55 17.14
CA ALA A 173 -8.90 -12.58 17.23
C ALA A 173 -8.34 -13.96 17.55
N GLY A 174 -7.01 -14.10 17.66
CA GLY A 174 -6.30 -15.34 17.95
C GLY A 174 -6.11 -16.25 16.74
N LYS A 175 -6.20 -15.73 15.51
CA LYS A 175 -5.86 -16.49 14.30
C LYS A 175 -4.41 -16.27 13.92
N TRP A 176 -3.76 -17.37 13.55
CA TRP A 176 -2.38 -17.42 13.13
C TRP A 176 -2.25 -17.33 11.63
N TYR A 177 -1.23 -16.61 11.18
CA TYR A 177 -0.89 -16.40 9.77
C TYR A 177 0.59 -16.61 9.55
N VAL A 178 0.94 -17.11 8.39
CA VAL A 178 2.30 -17.09 7.86
C VAL A 178 2.35 -16.08 6.70
N SER A 179 3.38 -15.25 6.70
CA SER A 179 3.68 -14.31 5.62
C SER A 179 5.07 -14.60 5.09
N PHE A 180 5.21 -14.68 3.77
CA PHE A 180 6.47 -14.92 3.08
C PHE A 180 6.46 -14.27 1.71
N ALA A 181 7.65 -14.08 1.12
CA ALA A 181 7.82 -13.70 -0.26
C ALA A 181 8.20 -14.94 -1.09
N TYR A 182 7.75 -14.98 -2.33
CA TYR A 182 8.13 -15.96 -3.32
C TYR A 182 8.19 -15.31 -4.70
N VAL A 183 8.91 -15.92 -5.61
CA VAL A 183 9.00 -15.47 -7.00
C VAL A 183 7.85 -16.10 -7.77
N ALA A 184 7.11 -15.29 -8.51
CA ALA A 184 6.05 -15.74 -9.41
C ALA A 184 6.31 -15.23 -10.82
N ASP A 185 6.08 -16.09 -11.80
CA ASP A 185 6.05 -15.70 -13.20
C ASP A 185 4.74 -14.97 -13.47
N ILE A 186 4.83 -13.70 -13.80
CA ILE A 186 3.69 -12.87 -14.16
C ILE A 186 3.82 -12.50 -15.63
N VAL A 187 2.77 -12.79 -16.37
CA VAL A 187 2.67 -12.39 -17.78
C VAL A 187 2.03 -11.01 -17.82
N PRO A 188 2.71 -9.98 -18.32
CA PRO A 188 2.13 -8.68 -18.55
C PRO A 188 0.93 -8.77 -19.50
N VAL A 189 -0.04 -7.88 -19.34
CA VAL A 189 -1.19 -7.78 -20.25
C VAL A 189 -0.75 -7.13 -21.58
N HIS A 190 0.22 -6.19 -21.46
CA HIS A 190 0.80 -5.50 -22.60
C HIS A 190 2.31 -5.73 -22.63
N GLU A 191 2.85 -6.22 -23.74
CA GLU A 191 4.30 -6.43 -23.88
C GLU A 191 5.02 -5.12 -24.22
N SER A 192 4.40 -4.30 -25.07
CA SER A 192 4.83 -2.95 -25.41
C SER A 192 3.62 -2.08 -25.72
N ILE A 193 3.72 -0.79 -25.40
CA ILE A 193 2.65 0.17 -25.65
C ILE A 193 3.24 1.24 -26.59
N SER A 194 2.81 1.21 -27.87
CA SER A 194 3.28 2.12 -28.92
C SER A 194 2.33 3.28 -29.19
N SER A 195 1.03 3.07 -28.92
CA SER A 195 -0.01 4.08 -29.15
C SER A 195 -1.11 4.00 -28.12
N PHE A 196 -1.84 5.08 -27.92
CA PHE A 196 -2.98 5.18 -27.01
C PHE A 196 -4.19 5.74 -27.72
N GLU A 197 -5.32 5.10 -27.49
CA GLU A 197 -6.65 5.60 -27.83
C GLU A 197 -7.42 5.89 -26.55
N GLU A 198 -8.53 6.64 -26.66
CA GLU A 198 -9.36 7.00 -25.49
C GLU A 198 -9.82 5.75 -24.72
N GLN A 199 -10.21 4.70 -25.42
CA GLN A 199 -10.66 3.42 -24.86
C GLN A 199 -9.57 2.63 -24.12
N ASP A 200 -8.30 2.94 -24.37
CA ASP A 200 -7.16 2.31 -23.71
C ASP A 200 -6.92 2.87 -22.29
N ILE A 201 -7.57 3.98 -21.97
CA ILE A 201 -7.35 4.72 -20.72
C ILE A 201 -8.62 4.69 -19.88
N VAL A 202 -8.47 4.31 -18.62
CA VAL A 202 -9.59 4.33 -17.67
C VAL A 202 -9.33 5.38 -16.59
N GLY A 203 -10.18 6.38 -16.55
CA GLY A 203 -10.26 7.35 -15.44
C GLY A 203 -11.09 6.76 -14.29
N VAL A 204 -10.66 6.99 -13.05
CA VAL A 204 -11.34 6.47 -11.85
C VAL A 204 -11.49 7.56 -10.82
N ASP A 205 -12.73 7.91 -10.52
CA ASP A 205 -13.10 8.75 -9.39
C ASP A 205 -13.38 7.90 -8.14
N PHE A 206 -12.76 8.26 -7.00
CA PHE A 206 -12.92 7.58 -5.71
C PHE A 206 -13.92 8.31 -4.83
N GLY A 207 -15.02 7.66 -4.50
CA GLY A 207 -16.09 8.23 -3.70
C GLY A 207 -16.29 7.56 -2.32
N VAL A 208 -17.02 8.25 -1.45
CA VAL A 208 -17.48 7.73 -0.16
C VAL A 208 -18.85 7.08 -0.27
N LYS A 209 -19.71 7.56 -1.18
CA LYS A 209 -21.04 6.98 -1.47
C LYS A 209 -20.85 5.63 -2.17
N ASP A 210 -20.25 5.68 -3.32
CA ASP A 210 -19.75 4.55 -4.08
C ASP A 210 -18.25 4.49 -3.95
N LEU A 211 -17.65 3.30 -4.04
CA LEU A 211 -16.23 3.11 -3.77
C LEU A 211 -15.37 3.72 -4.87
N ALA A 212 -15.82 3.55 -6.11
CA ALA A 212 -15.21 4.10 -7.30
C ALA A 212 -16.24 4.14 -8.44
N ILE A 213 -16.08 5.11 -9.33
CA ILE A 213 -16.78 5.18 -10.62
C ILE A 213 -15.69 5.29 -11.70
N THR A 214 -15.84 4.52 -12.77
CA THR A 214 -14.90 4.54 -13.89
C THR A 214 -15.45 5.33 -15.07
N SER A 215 -14.56 5.78 -15.95
CA SER A 215 -14.93 6.46 -17.19
C SER A 215 -15.80 5.61 -18.13
N ASP A 216 -15.79 4.27 -17.95
CA ASP A 216 -16.62 3.33 -18.69
C ASP A 216 -18.06 3.28 -18.12
N GLY A 217 -18.38 4.06 -17.07
CA GLY A 217 -19.66 4.08 -16.40
C GLY A 217 -19.88 2.96 -15.38
N ILE A 218 -18.87 2.14 -15.06
CA ILE A 218 -18.98 1.08 -14.07
C ILE A 218 -18.93 1.66 -12.66
N VAL A 219 -19.93 1.36 -11.84
CA VAL A 219 -20.03 1.81 -10.45
C VAL A 219 -19.70 0.67 -9.49
N TYR A 220 -18.70 0.90 -8.63
CA TYR A 220 -18.28 -0.04 -7.58
C TYR A 220 -18.87 0.37 -6.24
N ALA A 221 -19.80 -0.41 -5.71
CA ALA A 221 -20.50 -0.11 -4.47
C ALA A 221 -19.55 -0.12 -3.25
N ASN A 222 -19.69 0.89 -2.39
CA ASN A 222 -18.96 0.95 -1.13
C ASN A 222 -19.62 0.04 -0.07
N PRO A 223 -18.93 -0.98 0.46
CA PRO A 223 -19.51 -1.92 1.42
C PRO A 223 -19.78 -1.29 2.80
N LYS A 224 -19.28 -0.09 3.09
CA LYS A 224 -19.47 0.67 4.34
C LYS A 224 -19.36 -0.20 5.60
N ALA A 225 -18.35 -1.09 5.61
CA ALA A 225 -18.20 -2.19 6.56
C ALA A 225 -18.12 -1.73 8.02
N TYR A 226 -17.44 -0.61 8.29
CA TYR A 226 -17.39 -0.03 9.62
C TYR A 226 -18.73 0.59 10.02
N ARG A 227 -19.39 1.30 9.12
CA ARG A 227 -20.70 1.91 9.37
C ARG A 227 -21.71 0.87 9.83
N HIS A 228 -21.79 -0.27 9.14
CA HIS A 228 -22.68 -1.38 9.51
C HIS A 228 -22.31 -2.06 10.83
N ALA A 229 -21.00 -2.11 11.17
CA ALA A 229 -20.54 -2.72 12.40
C ALA A 229 -20.48 -1.76 13.62
N LYS A 230 -20.69 -0.45 13.44
CA LYS A 230 -20.42 0.61 14.44
C LYS A 230 -21.18 0.41 15.76
N ALA A 231 -22.46 0.09 15.70
CA ALA A 231 -23.26 -0.13 16.91
C ALA A 231 -22.76 -1.35 17.71
N ARG A 232 -22.46 -2.44 17.01
CA ARG A 232 -21.91 -3.67 17.61
C ARG A 232 -20.52 -3.42 18.22
N LEU A 233 -19.63 -2.68 17.53
CA LEU A 233 -18.33 -2.30 18.06
C LEU A 233 -18.47 -1.51 19.36
N ARG A 234 -19.29 -0.45 19.38
CA ARG A 234 -19.54 0.36 20.56
C ARG A 234 -20.02 -0.46 21.76
N ARG A 235 -20.94 -1.41 21.56
CA ARG A 235 -21.44 -2.31 22.60
C ARG A 235 -20.30 -3.13 23.21
N PHE A 236 -19.46 -3.78 22.36
CA PHE A 236 -18.36 -4.60 22.84
C PHE A 236 -17.22 -3.78 23.45
N GLN A 237 -16.95 -2.57 22.96
CA GLN A 237 -15.97 -1.65 23.57
C GLN A 237 -16.39 -1.23 24.96
N ARG A 238 -17.67 -0.83 25.15
CA ARG A 238 -18.22 -0.51 26.48
C ARG A 238 -18.19 -1.73 27.42
N ALA A 239 -18.53 -2.91 26.92
CA ALA A 239 -18.45 -4.15 27.70
C ALA A 239 -16.98 -4.47 28.11
N LEU A 240 -16.01 -4.22 27.22
CA LEU A 240 -14.59 -4.44 27.50
C LEU A 240 -14.05 -3.47 28.56
N SER A 241 -14.45 -2.19 28.53
CA SER A 241 -13.98 -1.17 29.50
C SER A 241 -14.43 -1.50 30.92
N ARG A 242 -15.64 -2.06 31.08
CA ARG A 242 -16.22 -2.43 32.38
C ARG A 242 -15.62 -3.71 33.00
N LYS A 243 -14.84 -4.50 32.23
CA LYS A 243 -14.31 -5.78 32.73
C LYS A 243 -12.98 -5.60 33.49
N LYS A 244 -12.82 -6.32 34.59
CA LYS A 244 -11.59 -6.36 35.40
C LYS A 244 -10.38 -6.68 34.51
N LYS A 245 -9.31 -5.88 34.63
CA LYS A 245 -8.03 -6.14 33.93
C LYS A 245 -7.54 -7.55 34.25
N HIS A 246 -6.95 -8.21 33.26
CA HIS A 246 -6.41 -9.59 33.32
C HIS A 246 -7.43 -10.70 33.58
N SER A 247 -8.75 -10.44 33.61
CA SER A 247 -9.76 -11.48 33.78
C SER A 247 -9.96 -12.29 32.50
N LYS A 248 -10.28 -13.60 32.65
CA LYS A 248 -10.63 -14.49 31.52
C LYS A 248 -11.78 -13.93 30.67
N ASN A 249 -12.76 -13.29 31.29
CA ASN A 249 -13.89 -12.66 30.62
C ASN A 249 -13.49 -11.42 29.80
N ARG A 250 -12.47 -10.66 30.25
CA ARG A 250 -11.90 -9.56 29.47
C ARG A 250 -11.19 -10.08 28.24
N GLU A 251 -10.41 -11.15 28.35
CA GLU A 251 -9.71 -11.76 27.21
C GLU A 251 -10.70 -12.37 26.20
N ARG A 252 -11.80 -12.97 26.64
CA ARG A 252 -12.88 -13.41 25.74
C ARG A 252 -13.50 -12.23 24.98
N CYS A 253 -13.76 -11.12 25.69
CA CYS A 253 -14.32 -9.92 25.08
C CYS A 253 -13.36 -9.29 24.05
N LYS A 254 -12.05 -9.22 24.35
CA LYS A 254 -11.02 -8.77 23.39
C LYS A 254 -11.03 -9.61 22.11
N LYS A 255 -11.08 -10.94 22.24
CA LYS A 255 -11.15 -11.84 21.06
C LYS A 255 -12.40 -11.60 20.22
N LEU A 256 -13.57 -11.37 20.86
CA LEU A 256 -14.80 -11.04 20.14
C LEU A 256 -14.68 -9.71 19.40
N LEU A 257 -14.16 -8.68 20.06
CA LEU A 257 -13.89 -7.38 19.46
C LEU A 257 -12.90 -7.51 18.28
N GLY A 258 -11.82 -8.29 18.46
CA GLY A 258 -10.87 -8.62 17.41
C GLY A 258 -11.50 -9.29 16.20
N ARG A 259 -12.48 -10.20 16.42
CA ARG A 259 -13.23 -10.83 15.31
C ARG A 259 -14.05 -9.82 14.52
N ILE A 260 -14.68 -8.85 15.18
CA ILE A 260 -15.46 -7.81 14.50
C ILE A 260 -14.54 -6.92 13.67
N HIS A 261 -13.43 -6.45 14.23
CA HIS A 261 -12.44 -5.65 13.49
C HIS A 261 -11.87 -6.40 12.29
N ARG A 262 -11.53 -7.68 12.47
CA ARG A 262 -11.07 -8.53 11.36
C ARG A 262 -12.11 -8.64 10.25
N ARG A 263 -13.41 -8.85 10.58
CA ARG A 263 -14.48 -8.92 9.59
C ARG A 263 -14.56 -7.62 8.79
N ILE A 264 -14.52 -6.46 9.46
CA ILE A 264 -14.51 -5.14 8.80
C ILE A 264 -13.33 -5.04 7.84
N THR A 265 -12.12 -5.35 8.33
CA THR A 265 -10.90 -5.30 7.53
C THR A 265 -10.97 -6.24 6.33
N ASN A 266 -11.46 -7.46 6.51
CA ASN A 266 -11.59 -8.43 5.41
C ASN A 266 -12.59 -7.96 4.34
N ILE A 267 -13.73 -7.39 4.73
CA ILE A 267 -14.72 -6.84 3.78
C ILE A 267 -14.08 -5.72 2.95
N ARG A 268 -13.39 -4.78 3.61
CA ARG A 268 -12.71 -3.66 2.92
C ARG A 268 -11.62 -4.15 1.97
N ILE A 269 -10.79 -5.08 2.42
CA ILE A 269 -9.71 -5.65 1.60
C ILE A 269 -10.30 -6.42 0.42
N ASN A 270 -11.36 -7.21 0.64
CA ASN A 270 -12.02 -7.95 -0.43
C ASN A 270 -12.60 -7.01 -1.49
N ALA A 271 -13.34 -5.97 -1.10
CA ALA A 271 -13.87 -4.98 -2.02
C ALA A 271 -12.75 -4.29 -2.83
N ALA A 272 -11.66 -3.87 -2.15
CA ALA A 272 -10.52 -3.28 -2.81
C ALA A 272 -9.82 -4.25 -3.79
N HIS A 273 -9.72 -5.54 -3.45
CA HIS A 273 -9.16 -6.55 -4.35
C HIS A 273 -10.06 -6.85 -5.54
N GLN A 274 -11.38 -6.94 -5.33
CA GLN A 274 -12.36 -7.14 -6.40
C GLN A 274 -12.30 -5.98 -7.39
N PHE A 275 -12.48 -4.75 -6.92
CA PHE A 275 -12.36 -3.55 -7.74
C PHE A 275 -11.06 -3.51 -8.53
N THR A 276 -9.90 -3.61 -7.83
CA THR A 276 -8.60 -3.50 -8.51
C THR A 276 -8.26 -4.69 -9.39
N ALA A 277 -8.85 -5.88 -9.18
CA ALA A 277 -8.69 -7.01 -10.08
C ALA A 277 -9.56 -6.84 -11.32
N ASP A 278 -10.76 -6.34 -11.14
CA ASP A 278 -11.72 -6.11 -12.21
C ASP A 278 -11.16 -5.10 -13.21
N ILE A 279 -10.81 -3.92 -12.74
CA ILE A 279 -10.28 -2.86 -13.60
C ILE A 279 -8.94 -3.22 -14.29
N THR A 280 -8.09 -4.07 -13.68
CA THR A 280 -6.80 -4.41 -14.28
C THR A 280 -6.85 -5.66 -15.16
N LYS A 281 -7.76 -6.61 -14.90
CA LYS A 281 -7.80 -7.91 -15.59
C LYS A 281 -8.93 -8.05 -16.59
N HIS A 282 -10.10 -7.47 -16.29
CA HIS A 282 -11.26 -7.57 -17.16
C HIS A 282 -11.26 -6.44 -18.19
N THR A 283 -11.08 -5.20 -17.78
CA THR A 283 -11.00 -4.06 -18.70
C THR A 283 -9.70 -4.05 -19.49
N LYS A 284 -8.58 -4.53 -18.88
CA LYS A 284 -7.25 -4.59 -19.47
C LYS A 284 -6.79 -3.29 -20.14
N PRO A 285 -6.92 -2.14 -19.46
CA PRO A 285 -6.54 -0.85 -20.03
C PRO A 285 -5.02 -0.79 -20.21
N LYS A 286 -4.55 0.04 -21.13
CA LYS A 286 -3.12 0.38 -21.23
C LYS A 286 -2.70 1.35 -20.12
N ALA A 287 -3.63 2.22 -19.71
CA ALA A 287 -3.39 3.18 -18.64
C ALA A 287 -4.59 3.35 -17.71
N ILE A 288 -4.32 3.61 -16.43
CA ILE A 288 -5.32 3.96 -15.41
C ILE A 288 -4.94 5.32 -14.81
N VAL A 289 -5.92 6.21 -14.66
CA VAL A 289 -5.75 7.53 -14.05
C VAL A 289 -6.61 7.63 -12.80
N ILE A 290 -6.00 8.00 -11.68
CA ILE A 290 -6.68 8.21 -10.39
C ILE A 290 -6.26 9.55 -9.79
N GLU A 291 -7.06 10.10 -8.88
CA GLU A 291 -6.68 11.28 -8.11
C GLU A 291 -5.59 10.96 -7.07
N ASP A 292 -4.65 11.89 -6.84
CA ASP A 292 -3.66 11.78 -5.76
C ASP A 292 -4.29 12.16 -4.41
N LEU A 293 -5.27 11.40 -3.98
CA LEU A 293 -5.92 11.60 -2.69
C LEU A 293 -4.94 11.47 -1.52
N LYS A 294 -5.09 12.35 -0.54
CA LYS A 294 -4.31 12.34 0.72
C LYS A 294 -5.22 11.92 1.90
N PRO A 295 -5.52 10.62 2.10
CA PRO A 295 -6.48 10.17 3.11
C PRO A 295 -6.14 10.65 4.53
N LYS A 296 -4.86 10.84 4.87
CA LYS A 296 -4.43 11.39 6.16
C LYS A 296 -4.91 12.83 6.36
N ASN A 297 -4.87 13.67 5.34
CA ASN A 297 -5.35 15.05 5.41
C ASN A 297 -6.87 15.09 5.40
N MET A 298 -7.51 14.32 4.52
CA MET A 298 -8.97 14.22 4.46
C MET A 298 -9.58 13.73 5.77
N SER A 299 -8.91 12.83 6.51
CA SER A 299 -9.37 12.31 7.81
C SER A 299 -9.27 13.33 8.95
N LYS A 300 -8.66 14.50 8.77
CA LYS A 300 -8.69 15.60 9.75
C LYS A 300 -10.10 16.20 9.88
N ASN A 301 -10.91 16.12 8.85
CA ASN A 301 -12.33 16.47 8.93
C ASN A 301 -13.09 15.40 9.73
N HIS A 302 -13.43 15.70 10.97
CA HIS A 302 -14.08 14.76 11.90
C HIS A 302 -15.43 14.23 11.42
N LYS A 303 -16.19 15.00 10.64
CA LYS A 303 -17.49 14.60 10.08
C LYS A 303 -17.31 13.48 9.04
N LEU A 304 -16.27 13.56 8.21
CA LEU A 304 -16.01 12.63 7.11
C LEU A 304 -14.97 11.54 7.45
N ALA A 305 -14.16 11.73 8.49
CA ALA A 305 -13.05 10.84 8.84
C ALA A 305 -13.42 9.35 8.89
N SER A 306 -14.55 9.01 9.52
CA SER A 306 -14.98 7.61 9.62
C SER A 306 -15.37 7.00 8.27
N ALA A 307 -15.94 7.79 7.36
CA ALA A 307 -16.36 7.36 6.03
C ALA A 307 -15.15 7.21 5.10
N ILE A 308 -14.21 8.17 5.12
CA ILE A 308 -12.95 8.12 4.37
C ILE A 308 -12.12 6.91 4.79
N LEU A 309 -11.99 6.65 6.09
CA LEU A 309 -11.28 5.48 6.60
C LEU A 309 -12.03 4.17 6.27
N ASP A 310 -13.36 4.21 6.12
CA ASP A 310 -14.16 3.05 5.71
C ASP A 310 -13.98 2.73 4.22
N ALA A 311 -13.90 3.75 3.36
CA ALA A 311 -13.63 3.60 1.93
C ALA A 311 -12.24 3.02 1.62
N ASN A 312 -11.24 3.25 2.51
CA ASN A 312 -9.92 2.59 2.42
C ASN A 312 -9.10 2.98 1.15
N PHE A 313 -9.21 4.23 0.69
CA PHE A 313 -8.54 4.74 -0.52
C PHE A 313 -7.05 4.41 -0.62
N GLY A 314 -6.30 4.58 0.49
CA GLY A 314 -4.87 4.28 0.50
C GLY A 314 -4.54 2.82 0.19
N ARG A 315 -5.42 1.88 0.52
CA ARG A 315 -5.23 0.46 0.21
C ARG A 315 -5.57 0.16 -1.26
N MET A 316 -6.60 0.82 -1.80
CA MET A 316 -6.93 0.70 -3.22
C MET A 316 -5.80 1.22 -4.09
N ARG A 317 -5.26 2.41 -3.77
CA ARG A 317 -4.07 2.95 -4.42
C ARG A 317 -2.91 1.94 -4.39
N GLN A 318 -2.57 1.42 -3.20
CA GLN A 318 -1.49 0.43 -3.06
C GLN A 318 -1.74 -0.82 -3.91
N PHE A 319 -3.00 -1.27 -4.03
CA PHE A 319 -3.32 -2.44 -4.83
C PHE A 319 -3.26 -2.17 -6.33
N LEU A 320 -3.67 -0.99 -6.79
CA LEU A 320 -3.47 -0.56 -8.17
C LEU A 320 -1.99 -0.45 -8.50
N GLU A 321 -1.21 0.22 -7.66
CA GLU A 321 0.23 0.40 -7.86
C GLU A 321 0.94 -0.92 -8.19
N TYR A 322 0.81 -1.95 -7.33
CA TYR A 322 1.51 -3.20 -7.60
C TYR A 322 0.88 -4.04 -8.73
N LYS A 323 -0.47 -4.01 -8.88
CA LYS A 323 -1.12 -4.78 -9.96
C LYS A 323 -0.82 -4.21 -11.34
N CYS A 324 -0.86 -2.90 -11.48
CA CYS A 324 -0.48 -2.22 -12.71
C CYS A 324 0.98 -2.51 -13.06
N ALA A 325 1.90 -2.39 -12.07
CA ALA A 325 3.30 -2.74 -12.28
C ALA A 325 3.51 -4.20 -12.71
N TRP A 326 2.72 -5.14 -12.18
CA TRP A 326 2.79 -6.55 -12.58
C TRP A 326 2.25 -6.82 -13.97
N LEU A 327 1.23 -6.09 -14.37
CA LEU A 327 0.50 -6.33 -15.63
C LEU A 327 0.96 -5.45 -16.80
N GLY A 328 1.96 -4.57 -16.57
CA GLY A 328 2.44 -3.65 -17.60
C GLY A 328 1.46 -2.50 -17.90
N ILE A 329 0.57 -2.18 -16.97
CA ILE A 329 -0.41 -1.10 -17.09
C ILE A 329 0.20 0.19 -16.51
N LEU A 330 0.12 1.29 -17.22
CA LEU A 330 0.56 2.60 -16.72
C LEU A 330 -0.43 3.12 -15.68
N LEU A 331 0.08 3.66 -14.56
CA LEU A 331 -0.75 4.25 -13.53
C LEU A 331 -0.36 5.71 -13.32
N PHE A 332 -1.27 6.63 -13.62
CA PHE A 332 -1.09 8.07 -13.45
C PHE A 332 -1.88 8.60 -12.26
N PHE A 333 -1.37 9.69 -11.69
CA PHE A 333 -2.00 10.39 -10.58
C PHE A 333 -2.30 11.82 -11.02
N ALA A 334 -3.57 12.17 -11.12
CA ALA A 334 -3.97 13.56 -11.32
C ALA A 334 -3.61 14.39 -10.07
N PRO A 335 -3.19 15.65 -10.23
CA PRO A 335 -2.86 16.51 -9.11
C PRO A 335 -3.99 16.61 -8.08
N GLN A 336 -3.64 16.79 -6.80
CA GLN A 336 -4.61 16.81 -5.68
C GLN A 336 -5.73 17.84 -5.87
N PHE A 337 -5.47 18.93 -6.58
CA PHE A 337 -6.43 20.03 -6.81
C PHE A 337 -6.93 20.07 -8.25
N TYR A 338 -6.76 18.97 -9.00
CA TYR A 338 -7.39 18.85 -10.31
C TYR A 338 -8.91 18.89 -10.16
N ALA A 339 -9.54 19.88 -10.80
CA ALA A 339 -10.97 20.13 -10.66
C ALA A 339 -11.82 19.17 -11.51
N SER A 340 -11.58 17.85 -11.38
CA SER A 340 -12.19 16.79 -12.17
C SER A 340 -13.72 16.91 -12.25
N SER A 341 -14.39 17.29 -11.16
CA SER A 341 -15.85 17.42 -11.10
C SER A 341 -16.40 18.73 -11.67
N ARG A 342 -15.54 19.73 -11.98
CA ARG A 342 -15.96 21.06 -12.42
C ARG A 342 -15.79 21.31 -13.93
N TYR A 343 -15.08 20.46 -14.64
CA TYR A 343 -15.02 20.52 -16.09
C TYR A 343 -16.16 19.72 -16.70
N CYS A 344 -16.77 20.26 -17.75
CA CYS A 344 -17.71 19.53 -18.56
C CYS A 344 -16.93 18.52 -19.42
N SER A 345 -17.11 17.25 -19.20
CA SER A 345 -16.45 16.19 -19.99
C SER A 345 -16.92 16.13 -21.45
N HIS A 346 -18.01 16.85 -21.79
CA HIS A 346 -18.51 16.91 -23.17
C HIS A 346 -17.89 18.06 -23.98
N CYS A 347 -17.81 19.26 -23.40
CA CYS A 347 -17.31 20.46 -24.14
C CYS A 347 -16.04 21.08 -23.54
N GLY A 348 -15.46 20.55 -22.47
CA GLY A 348 -14.24 21.03 -21.84
C GLY A 348 -14.40 22.31 -21.01
N GLN A 349 -15.57 22.95 -20.98
CA GLN A 349 -15.77 24.21 -20.28
C GLN A 349 -15.76 24.05 -18.76
N TYR A 350 -15.14 25.03 -18.08
CA TYR A 350 -15.09 25.06 -16.62
C TYR A 350 -16.40 25.63 -16.04
N TYR A 351 -16.96 24.92 -15.08
CA TYR A 351 -18.17 25.32 -14.39
C TYR A 351 -17.84 26.16 -13.15
N ASN A 352 -18.13 27.46 -13.20
CA ASN A 352 -17.75 28.41 -12.16
C ASN A 352 -18.61 28.39 -10.89
N LYS A 353 -19.76 27.75 -10.89
CA LYS A 353 -20.59 27.64 -9.68
C LYS A 353 -19.97 26.66 -8.69
N ASP A 354 -20.11 26.97 -7.41
CA ASP A 354 -19.64 26.08 -6.35
C ASP A 354 -20.56 24.85 -6.26
N LEU A 355 -20.07 23.73 -6.84
CA LEU A 355 -20.68 22.43 -6.64
C LEU A 355 -20.41 21.98 -5.20
N THR A 356 -21.48 21.83 -4.42
CA THR A 356 -21.40 21.27 -3.07
C THR A 356 -21.27 19.75 -3.10
N LEU A 357 -20.96 19.13 -1.97
CA LEU A 357 -20.90 17.65 -1.89
C LEU A 357 -22.27 16.97 -2.09
N ASP A 358 -23.36 17.72 -1.95
CA ASP A 358 -24.72 17.22 -2.11
C ASP A 358 -25.21 17.32 -3.57
N ASP A 359 -24.60 18.17 -4.40
CA ASP A 359 -24.91 18.30 -5.83
C ASP A 359 -24.36 17.08 -6.58
N ARG A 360 -25.26 16.21 -7.02
CA ARG A 360 -24.90 14.96 -7.73
C ARG A 360 -25.02 15.08 -9.23
N GLU A 361 -25.91 15.94 -9.68
CA GLU A 361 -26.19 16.18 -11.09
C GLU A 361 -26.13 17.67 -11.38
N TRP A 362 -25.69 18.00 -12.57
CA TRP A 362 -25.63 19.38 -13.04
C TRP A 362 -25.71 19.46 -14.56
N VAL A 363 -26.17 20.60 -15.06
CA VAL A 363 -26.28 20.87 -16.50
C VAL A 363 -25.22 21.86 -16.89
N CYS A 364 -24.48 21.55 -17.95
CA CYS A 364 -23.47 22.49 -18.49
C CYS A 364 -24.16 23.72 -19.07
N PRO A 365 -23.84 24.95 -18.63
CA PRO A 365 -24.49 26.17 -19.11
C PRO A 365 -24.09 26.50 -20.55
N VAL A 366 -23.04 25.92 -21.09
CA VAL A 366 -22.53 26.22 -22.44
C VAL A 366 -23.09 25.23 -23.46
N CYS A 367 -23.02 23.92 -23.21
CA CYS A 367 -23.45 22.92 -24.17
C CYS A 367 -24.78 22.22 -23.80
N GLY A 368 -25.39 22.55 -22.66
CA GLY A 368 -26.65 21.95 -22.21
C GLY A 368 -26.55 20.48 -21.79
N HIS A 369 -25.35 19.87 -21.79
CA HIS A 369 -25.21 18.45 -21.43
C HIS A 369 -25.48 18.23 -19.94
N HIS A 370 -26.26 17.19 -19.63
CA HIS A 370 -26.57 16.79 -18.26
C HIS A 370 -25.54 15.79 -17.75
N HIS A 371 -24.93 16.09 -16.60
CA HIS A 371 -23.86 15.30 -16.00
C HIS A 371 -24.27 14.69 -14.66
N ASP A 372 -23.99 13.38 -14.48
CA ASP A 372 -23.71 12.84 -13.16
C ASP A 372 -22.28 13.31 -12.78
N ARG A 373 -22.15 13.90 -11.59
CA ARG A 373 -20.90 14.55 -11.14
C ARG A 373 -19.72 13.57 -11.03
N ASP A 374 -19.98 12.42 -10.46
CA ASP A 374 -18.93 11.43 -10.16
C ASP A 374 -18.50 10.72 -11.46
N TYR A 375 -19.45 10.46 -12.39
CA TYR A 375 -19.13 9.96 -13.74
C TYR A 375 -18.38 11.01 -14.58
N ASN A 376 -18.81 12.26 -14.55
CA ASN A 376 -18.12 13.37 -15.22
C ASN A 376 -16.67 13.51 -14.72
N ALA A 377 -16.44 13.36 -13.41
CA ALA A 377 -15.10 13.39 -12.85
C ALA A 377 -14.21 12.24 -13.37
N ALA A 378 -14.75 11.03 -13.47
CA ALA A 378 -14.04 9.89 -14.03
C ALA A 378 -13.67 10.11 -15.52
N ARG A 379 -14.58 10.69 -16.31
CA ARG A 379 -14.31 11.05 -17.72
C ARG A 379 -13.22 12.11 -17.83
N ASN A 380 -13.24 13.13 -16.98
CA ASN A 380 -12.19 14.16 -16.97
C ASN A 380 -10.83 13.60 -16.56
N LEU A 381 -10.78 12.62 -15.65
CA LEU A 381 -9.53 11.91 -15.34
C LEU A 381 -9.02 11.09 -16.53
N GLN A 382 -9.89 10.47 -17.31
CA GLN A 382 -9.53 9.79 -18.56
C GLN A 382 -8.92 10.76 -19.56
N PHE A 383 -9.54 11.91 -19.80
CA PHE A 383 -9.00 12.95 -20.68
C PHE A 383 -7.68 13.53 -20.20
N TYR A 384 -7.51 13.69 -18.88
CA TYR A 384 -6.23 14.08 -18.30
C TYR A 384 -5.13 13.07 -18.64
N GLY A 385 -5.43 11.76 -18.56
CA GLY A 385 -4.49 10.72 -18.96
C GLY A 385 -4.15 10.75 -20.45
N LEU A 386 -5.15 10.93 -21.29
CA LEU A 386 -4.96 11.03 -22.73
C LEU A 386 -4.07 12.24 -23.09
N TRP A 387 -4.32 13.37 -22.44
CA TRP A 387 -3.47 14.57 -22.60
C TRP A 387 -2.02 14.32 -22.19
N LEU A 388 -1.77 13.68 -21.03
CA LEU A 388 -0.42 13.31 -20.58
C LEU A 388 0.29 12.40 -21.58
N LEU A 389 -0.41 11.42 -22.11
CA LEU A 389 0.17 10.42 -23.02
C LEU A 389 0.44 10.98 -24.41
N ASN A 390 -0.41 11.87 -24.90
CA ASN A 390 -0.19 12.57 -26.16
C ASN A 390 1.02 13.52 -26.13
N LEU A 391 1.39 14.01 -24.93
CA LEU A 391 2.63 14.76 -24.73
C LEU A 391 3.88 13.86 -24.72
N VAL A 392 3.73 12.59 -24.32
CA VAL A 392 4.83 11.66 -24.09
C VAL A 392 5.06 10.73 -25.30
N VAL A 393 4.01 10.42 -26.06
CA VAL A 393 4.08 9.50 -27.21
C VAL A 393 3.95 10.28 -28.51
N PRO A 394 4.92 10.21 -29.45
CA PRO A 394 4.76 10.77 -30.79
C PRO A 394 3.60 10.05 -31.49
N THR A 395 2.54 10.76 -31.80
CA THR A 395 1.45 10.22 -32.63
C THR A 395 1.91 10.18 -34.07
N ASN A 396 1.92 9.00 -34.69
CA ASN A 396 1.90 8.90 -36.15
C ASN A 396 0.62 9.55 -36.68
N ASP A 397 0.72 10.25 -37.80
CA ASP A 397 -0.17 11.27 -38.35
C ASP A 397 -1.67 10.97 -38.55
N ASN A 398 -2.23 9.89 -38.00
CA ASN A 398 -3.64 9.49 -38.19
C ASN A 398 -4.45 9.28 -36.90
N ALA A 399 -3.93 9.64 -35.72
CA ALA A 399 -4.75 9.65 -34.52
C ALA A 399 -5.65 10.90 -34.53
N VAL A 400 -6.92 10.73 -34.12
CA VAL A 400 -7.90 11.79 -33.99
C VAL A 400 -7.24 12.96 -33.24
N ARG A 401 -6.83 13.96 -33.98
CA ARG A 401 -6.42 15.23 -33.44
C ARG A 401 -7.65 15.81 -32.75
N TYR A 402 -7.69 15.77 -31.43
CA TYR A 402 -8.27 16.89 -30.75
C TYR A 402 -7.31 18.05 -31.08
N THR A 403 -7.52 18.68 -32.23
CA THR A 403 -6.98 20.00 -32.51
C THR A 403 -7.63 20.89 -31.49
N VAL A 404 -6.93 21.03 -30.39
CA VAL A 404 -7.19 22.12 -29.48
C VAL A 404 -6.91 23.36 -30.32
N SER A 405 -7.96 23.94 -30.86
CA SER A 405 -7.85 25.30 -31.40
C SER A 405 -7.20 26.12 -30.30
N ASP A 406 -6.24 26.96 -30.65
CA ASP A 406 -5.34 27.69 -29.74
C ASP A 406 -6.01 28.38 -28.54
N ASN A 407 -7.32 28.56 -28.54
CA ASN A 407 -8.10 29.18 -27.47
C ASN A 407 -8.75 28.20 -26.47
N SER A 408 -8.82 26.87 -26.73
CA SER A 408 -9.49 25.90 -25.85
C SER A 408 -8.53 25.23 -24.88
N VAL A 409 -7.22 25.18 -25.16
CA VAL A 409 -6.20 24.67 -24.22
C VAL A 409 -6.02 25.57 -23.02
N ALA A 410 -6.14 26.88 -23.22
CA ALA A 410 -6.04 27.86 -22.14
C ALA A 410 -7.09 27.62 -21.04
N ASN A 411 -8.25 27.08 -21.40
CA ASN A 411 -9.36 26.82 -20.48
C ASN A 411 -9.35 25.37 -19.89
N ALA A 412 -8.56 24.47 -20.46
CA ALA A 412 -8.43 23.10 -19.97
C ALA A 412 -7.34 22.90 -18.89
N CYS A 413 -6.50 23.92 -18.64
CA CYS A 413 -5.56 23.93 -17.53
C CYS A 413 -6.27 24.31 -16.22
N PRO A 414 -6.30 23.41 -15.19
CA PRO A 414 -7.10 23.61 -13.98
C PRO A 414 -6.53 24.60 -12.96
N HIS A 415 -5.46 25.29 -13.25
CA HIS A 415 -4.83 26.22 -12.31
C HIS A 415 -4.65 27.59 -12.96
N GLY A 416 -5.48 28.55 -12.52
CA GLY A 416 -5.39 29.95 -12.90
C GLY A 416 -4.06 30.64 -12.61
N ASP A 417 -3.10 29.98 -11.97
CA ASP A 417 -1.76 30.47 -11.67
C ASP A 417 -0.65 29.84 -12.54
N ILE A 418 -0.98 28.84 -13.34
CA ILE A 418 -0.11 28.48 -14.46
C ILE A 418 -0.60 29.37 -15.62
N GLN A 419 0.08 30.48 -15.86
CA GLN A 419 -0.01 31.13 -17.14
C GLN A 419 0.07 30.05 -18.19
N CYS A 420 -1.03 29.80 -18.91
CA CYS A 420 -1.07 28.89 -20.04
C CYS A 420 0.03 29.33 -20.98
N VAL A 421 1.18 28.70 -20.86
CA VAL A 421 2.27 28.96 -21.72
C VAL A 421 1.81 28.44 -23.07
N THR A 422 1.50 29.36 -23.96
CA THR A 422 1.29 29.09 -25.37
C THR A 422 2.35 28.10 -25.82
N TYR A 423 1.91 26.95 -26.31
CA TYR A 423 2.74 25.90 -26.82
C TYR A 423 3.83 26.45 -27.73
N ARG A 424 5.05 26.49 -27.22
CA ARG A 424 6.24 26.47 -28.08
C ARG A 424 6.74 25.04 -28.00
N GLU A 425 6.97 24.42 -29.17
CA GLU A 425 7.56 23.12 -29.31
C GLU A 425 8.76 22.98 -28.35
N GLY A 426 8.73 21.96 -27.47
CA GLY A 426 9.87 21.63 -26.62
C GLY A 426 9.68 21.65 -25.11
N MET A 427 8.48 21.65 -24.55
CA MET A 427 8.28 21.56 -23.09
C MET A 427 7.90 20.16 -22.61
N VAL A 428 8.62 19.64 -21.61
CA VAL A 428 8.31 18.37 -20.92
C VAL A 428 8.33 18.58 -19.41
N TYR A 429 7.30 18.12 -18.71
CA TYR A 429 7.21 18.16 -17.25
C TYR A 429 7.88 16.94 -16.63
N THR A 430 8.85 17.15 -15.76
CA THR A 430 9.50 16.11 -14.98
C THR A 430 8.98 16.11 -13.56
N SER A 431 8.13 15.16 -13.21
CA SER A 431 7.63 14.80 -11.87
C SER A 431 6.80 15.84 -11.09
N PRO A 432 5.76 15.39 -10.33
CA PRO A 432 4.90 16.27 -9.52
C PRO A 432 5.56 16.94 -8.30
N LYS A 433 6.82 16.64 -8.00
CA LYS A 433 7.56 17.25 -6.88
C LYS A 433 8.53 18.34 -7.31
N ASP A 434 8.96 18.29 -8.55
CA ASP A 434 9.85 19.27 -9.15
C ASP A 434 9.20 19.79 -10.42
N MET A 435 8.21 20.68 -10.30
CA MET A 435 7.69 21.45 -11.43
C MET A 435 8.75 22.51 -11.84
N ARG A 436 9.87 22.05 -12.33
CA ARG A 436 10.79 22.89 -13.08
C ARG A 436 10.51 22.67 -14.55
N LEU A 437 10.03 23.73 -15.20
CA LEU A 437 9.95 23.80 -16.65
C LEU A 437 11.37 23.73 -17.21
N GLN A 438 11.70 22.64 -17.92
CA GLN A 438 12.91 22.56 -18.72
C GLN A 438 12.55 22.85 -20.17
N PHE A 439 13.21 23.84 -20.74
CA PHE A 439 13.10 24.17 -22.17
C PHE A 439 14.13 23.33 -22.93
N PHE A 440 13.71 22.69 -24.00
CA PHE A 440 14.60 21.96 -24.89
C PHE A 440 14.76 22.76 -26.18
N GLU A 441 16.00 22.93 -26.59
CA GLU A 441 16.34 23.71 -27.78
C GLU A 441 16.21 22.87 -29.07
N THR A 442 16.16 21.50 -28.92
CA THR A 442 16.07 20.60 -30.07
C THR A 442 15.07 19.45 -29.85
N GLN A 443 14.52 18.95 -30.96
CA GLN A 443 13.60 17.81 -30.96
C GLN A 443 14.28 16.52 -30.45
N GLU A 444 15.60 16.37 -30.63
CA GLU A 444 16.38 15.24 -30.14
C GLU A 444 16.50 15.22 -28.60
N GLN A 445 16.70 16.36 -27.95
CA GLN A 445 16.71 16.48 -26.48
C GLN A 445 15.36 16.14 -25.89
N CYS A 446 14.27 16.57 -26.56
CA CYS A 446 12.91 16.20 -26.17
C CYS A 446 12.66 14.68 -26.29
N MET A 447 13.16 14.04 -27.33
CA MET A 447 13.05 12.59 -27.57
C MET A 447 13.86 11.76 -26.56
N ALA A 448 15.08 12.17 -26.25
CA ALA A 448 15.94 11.51 -25.26
C ALA A 448 15.29 11.54 -23.85
N MET A 449 14.72 12.67 -23.45
CA MET A 449 14.06 12.78 -22.16
C MET A 449 12.71 12.05 -22.10
N LYS A 450 11.98 11.96 -23.24
CA LYS A 450 10.80 11.11 -23.36
C LYS A 450 11.14 9.63 -23.10
N GLN A 451 12.25 9.16 -23.65
CA GLN A 451 12.77 7.80 -23.41
C GLN A 451 13.17 7.62 -21.94
N GLU A 452 13.80 8.60 -21.32
CA GLU A 452 14.23 8.56 -19.93
C GLU A 452 13.03 8.59 -18.97
N ILE A 453 11.99 9.39 -19.25
CA ILE A 453 10.73 9.40 -18.50
C ILE A 453 10.02 8.05 -18.64
N THR A 454 9.92 7.50 -19.85
CA THR A 454 9.30 6.19 -20.08
C THR A 454 10.10 5.09 -19.35
N ASN A 455 11.42 5.12 -19.42
CA ASN A 455 12.30 4.20 -18.69
C ASN A 455 12.23 4.41 -17.17
N THR A 456 12.14 5.63 -16.68
CA THR A 456 12.01 5.95 -15.24
C THR A 456 10.67 5.47 -14.69
N TYR A 457 9.57 5.58 -15.44
CA TYR A 457 8.28 5.02 -15.06
C TYR A 457 8.23 3.48 -15.17
N LEU A 458 9.00 2.88 -16.10
CA LEU A 458 9.16 1.44 -16.26
C LEU A 458 10.20 0.84 -15.30
N ILE A 459 11.28 1.57 -14.99
CA ILE A 459 12.44 1.12 -14.18
C ILE A 459 12.38 1.63 -12.74
N GLY A 460 11.60 2.64 -12.42
CA GLY A 460 11.57 3.35 -11.13
C GLY A 460 11.09 2.54 -9.93
N ARG A 461 11.47 1.26 -9.80
CA ARG A 461 11.28 0.41 -8.62
C ARG A 461 12.37 -0.63 -8.41
N ASN A 462 13.60 -0.29 -8.65
CA ASN A 462 14.72 -1.00 -8.09
C ASN A 462 15.52 -0.06 -7.18
N VAL A 463 14.96 0.32 -6.05
CA VAL A 463 15.67 0.71 -4.81
C VAL A 463 14.76 0.43 -3.62
#